data_570c6f0f526df906e92afd15ac037c31
#
_entry.id   570c6f0f526df906e92afd15ac037c31
#
_cell.length_a   1.000
_cell.length_b   1.000
_cell.length_c   1.000
_cell.angle_alpha   90.00
_cell.angle_beta   90.00
_cell.angle_gamma   90.00
#
_symmetry.space_group_name_H-M   'P 1'
#
loop_
_entity.id
_entity.type
_entity.pdbx_description
1 polymer ?
#
loop_
_entity_poly.entity_id
_entity_poly.type
_entity_poly.pdbx_seq_one_letter_code
_entity_poly.pdbx_strand_id
1 'polypeptide(L)'
;GWAGLLRVDKPAGVTSHDVVDRARRRLRTRAVGHLGTLDPGASGLLVLALGAATRCATVWQAGRKTYEGVVRFGVVTSTQDLQGEVLERRPVSLTEAEVRAAAAGLTGAVAQVPPMVSALKVGGQRLYRLARRGETVERAPRAVHVHAWEWLSFDLPEAAFRVVVSGGTYVRTLAHDLGERLGPGGALRSLRRLRSEPFGLEGAVTLRELDALAPAE
;
A
#
# COMPACT_ATOMS: atom_id res chain seq x y z
N GLY A 1 -8.90 30.15 5.22
CA GLY A 1 -8.89 28.87 4.46
C GLY A 1 -8.15 27.77 5.23
N TRP A 2 -8.43 26.49 4.97
CA TRP A 2 -7.79 25.37 5.62
C TRP A 2 -6.29 25.32 5.32
N ALA A 3 -5.47 25.07 6.35
CA ALA A 3 -4.05 24.77 6.22
C ALA A 3 -3.65 23.75 7.31
N GLY A 4 -2.96 22.68 6.90
CA GLY A 4 -2.51 21.65 7.84
C GLY A 4 -2.64 20.25 7.28
N LEU A 5 -2.74 19.28 8.18
CA LEU A 5 -2.84 17.86 7.85
C LEU A 5 -4.14 17.28 8.42
N LEU A 6 -4.77 16.39 7.65
CA LEU A 6 -5.93 15.63 8.07
C LEU A 6 -5.62 14.14 7.93
N ARG A 7 -5.75 13.40 9.02
CA ARG A 7 -5.61 11.94 9.03
C ARG A 7 -6.96 11.29 8.79
N VAL A 8 -7.03 10.42 7.80
CA VAL A 8 -8.24 9.70 7.44
C VAL A 8 -7.99 8.20 7.55
N ASP A 9 -8.87 7.49 8.24
CA ASP A 9 -8.93 6.03 8.18
C ASP A 9 -9.72 5.63 6.95
N LYS A 10 -8.99 5.37 5.85
CA LYS A 10 -9.58 4.99 4.58
C LYS A 10 -10.10 3.55 4.65
N PRO A 11 -11.37 3.28 4.33
CA PRO A 11 -11.83 1.90 4.16
C PRO A 11 -11.26 1.27 2.87
N ALA A 12 -11.29 -0.05 2.78
CA ALA A 12 -11.10 -0.75 1.52
C ALA A 12 -12.24 -0.44 0.54
N GLY A 13 -11.97 -0.56 -0.77
CA GLY A 13 -12.96 -0.36 -1.83
C GLY A 13 -13.02 1.05 -2.39
N VAL A 14 -12.33 2.04 -1.80
CA VAL A 14 -12.23 3.40 -2.33
C VAL A 14 -10.78 3.76 -2.63
N THR A 15 -10.56 4.60 -3.66
CA THR A 15 -9.22 5.07 -4.00
C THR A 15 -8.78 6.20 -3.08
N SER A 16 -7.46 6.40 -2.97
CA SER A 16 -6.91 7.59 -2.27
C SER A 16 -7.41 8.89 -2.89
N HIS A 17 -7.67 8.92 -4.21
CA HIS A 17 -8.18 10.08 -4.91
C HIS A 17 -9.63 10.38 -4.56
N ASP A 18 -10.48 9.36 -4.40
CA ASP A 18 -11.87 9.53 -3.95
C ASP A 18 -11.93 10.22 -2.58
N VAL A 19 -11.01 9.85 -1.67
CA VAL A 19 -10.90 10.50 -0.36
C VAL A 19 -10.47 11.96 -0.49
N VAL A 20 -9.50 12.26 -1.36
CA VAL A 20 -9.08 13.65 -1.66
C VAL A 20 -10.25 14.46 -2.21
N ASP A 21 -11.01 13.93 -3.16
CA ASP A 21 -12.15 14.64 -3.77
C ASP A 21 -13.28 14.83 -2.76
N ARG A 22 -13.50 13.86 -1.88
CA ARG A 22 -14.47 14.00 -0.79
C ARG A 22 -14.06 15.13 0.18
N ALA A 23 -12.77 15.16 0.57
CA ALA A 23 -12.24 16.23 1.40
C ALA A 23 -12.34 17.60 0.71
N ARG A 24 -12.01 17.70 -0.58
CA ARG A 24 -12.16 18.95 -1.37
C ARG A 24 -13.59 19.48 -1.34
N ARG A 25 -14.57 18.61 -1.59
CA ARG A 25 -15.99 18.98 -1.57
C ARG A 25 -16.41 19.42 -0.17
N ARG A 26 -16.06 18.64 0.84
CA ARG A 26 -16.52 18.90 2.21
C ARG A 26 -15.89 20.14 2.81
N LEU A 27 -14.60 20.35 2.61
CA LEU A 27 -13.86 21.49 3.16
C LEU A 27 -13.88 22.73 2.24
N ARG A 28 -14.57 22.65 1.11
CA ARG A 28 -14.68 23.75 0.11
C ARG A 28 -13.33 24.32 -0.31
N THR A 29 -12.33 23.45 -0.50
CA THR A 29 -10.98 23.82 -0.91
C THR A 29 -10.44 22.94 -2.02
N ARG A 30 -9.74 23.52 -3.00
CA ARG A 30 -9.10 22.78 -4.09
C ARG A 30 -7.72 22.25 -3.71
N ALA A 31 -7.06 22.92 -2.76
CA ALA A 31 -5.70 22.57 -2.35
C ALA A 31 -5.72 21.40 -1.34
N VAL A 32 -5.94 20.21 -1.84
CA VAL A 32 -5.87 18.96 -1.08
C VAL A 32 -5.08 17.94 -1.88
N GLY A 33 -4.10 17.28 -1.22
CA GLY A 33 -3.32 16.18 -1.75
C GLY A 33 -3.07 15.13 -0.68
N HIS A 34 -2.76 13.89 -1.06
CA HIS A 34 -2.38 12.84 -0.10
C HIS A 34 -0.87 12.68 0.01
N LEU A 35 -0.39 12.25 1.18
CA LEU A 35 1.03 12.04 1.50
C LEU A 35 1.50 10.60 1.26
N GLY A 36 0.92 9.91 0.32
CA GLY A 36 1.27 8.53 -0.04
C GLY A 36 0.02 7.72 -0.38
N THR A 37 0.02 7.19 -1.59
CA THR A 37 -1.09 6.38 -2.10
C THR A 37 -1.35 5.15 -1.23
N LEU A 38 -2.61 4.84 -0.99
CA LEU A 38 -3.09 3.51 -0.61
C LEU A 38 -3.85 2.93 -1.80
N ASP A 39 -3.57 1.66 -2.10
CA ASP A 39 -4.31 0.93 -3.13
C ASP A 39 -5.81 0.87 -2.79
N PRO A 40 -6.71 0.71 -3.78
CA PRO A 40 -8.14 0.64 -3.52
C PRO A 40 -8.53 -0.46 -2.53
N GLY A 41 -7.91 -1.64 -2.63
CA GLY A 41 -8.13 -2.76 -1.72
C GLY A 41 -7.52 -2.61 -0.33
N ALA A 42 -6.62 -1.65 -0.14
CA ALA A 42 -5.99 -1.39 1.15
C ALA A 42 -6.83 -0.44 2.00
N SER A 43 -6.72 -0.59 3.32
CA SER A 43 -7.36 0.28 4.31
C SER A 43 -6.33 0.98 5.21
N GLY A 44 -6.80 1.82 6.10
CA GLY A 44 -6.00 2.45 7.15
C GLY A 44 -5.57 3.87 6.84
N LEU A 45 -4.49 4.30 7.45
CA LEU A 45 -4.07 5.68 7.49
C LEU A 45 -3.77 6.28 6.12
N LEU A 46 -4.55 7.27 5.73
CA LEU A 46 -4.29 8.17 4.61
C LEU A 46 -4.17 9.59 5.15
N VAL A 47 -2.98 10.17 5.05
CA VAL A 47 -2.76 11.56 5.48
C VAL A 47 -2.99 12.48 4.29
N LEU A 48 -3.85 13.47 4.47
CA LEU A 48 -4.13 14.53 3.50
C LEU A 48 -3.42 15.81 3.94
N ALA A 49 -2.79 16.48 2.99
CA ALA A 49 -2.28 17.84 3.16
C ALA A 49 -3.31 18.83 2.60
N LEU A 50 -3.57 19.91 3.35
CA LEU A 50 -4.56 20.93 3.06
C LEU A 50 -3.88 22.28 2.87
N GLY A 51 -4.29 23.05 1.87
CA GLY A 51 -3.80 24.40 1.62
C GLY A 51 -2.28 24.45 1.43
N ALA A 52 -1.61 25.33 2.18
CA ALA A 52 -0.16 25.51 2.08
C ALA A 52 0.66 24.24 2.39
N ALA A 53 0.13 23.33 3.23
CA ALA A 53 0.79 22.07 3.58
C ALA A 53 1.01 21.14 2.37
N THR A 54 0.27 21.29 1.28
CA THR A 54 0.48 20.52 0.04
C THR A 54 1.86 20.70 -0.56
N ARG A 55 2.54 21.81 -0.29
CA ARG A 55 3.91 22.11 -0.78
C ARG A 55 4.97 21.26 -0.09
N CYS A 56 4.68 20.77 1.12
CA CYS A 56 5.62 19.97 1.92
C CYS A 56 5.36 18.46 1.79
N ALA A 57 4.48 18.03 0.89
CA ALA A 57 4.04 16.65 0.76
C ALA A 57 5.21 15.65 0.58
N THR A 58 6.24 16.01 -0.19
CA THR A 58 7.38 15.13 -0.48
C THR A 58 8.20 14.78 0.76
N VAL A 59 8.30 15.68 1.74
CA VAL A 59 9.05 15.48 2.98
C VAL A 59 8.47 14.30 3.78
N TRP A 60 7.14 14.22 3.88
CA TRP A 60 6.47 13.18 4.67
C TRP A 60 6.28 11.87 3.90
N GLN A 61 6.39 11.89 2.57
CA GLN A 61 6.27 10.66 1.76
C GLN A 61 7.43 9.70 1.97
N ALA A 62 8.62 10.20 2.29
CA ALA A 62 9.82 9.40 2.48
C ALA A 62 9.86 8.59 3.80
N GLY A 63 9.06 8.98 4.80
CA GLY A 63 9.03 8.34 6.11
C GLY A 63 8.68 6.85 6.07
N ARG A 64 9.08 6.13 7.13
CA ARG A 64 8.73 4.71 7.31
C ARG A 64 7.23 4.52 7.36
N LYS A 65 6.79 3.34 6.95
CA LYS A 65 5.39 2.94 6.98
C LYS A 65 5.24 1.58 7.64
N THR A 66 4.22 1.47 8.49
CA THR A 66 3.86 0.22 9.16
C THR A 66 2.55 -0.29 8.60
N TYR A 67 2.55 -1.55 8.20
CA TYR A 67 1.37 -2.22 7.66
C TYR A 67 1.12 -3.53 8.39
N GLU A 68 -0.15 -3.89 8.51
CA GLU A 68 -0.60 -5.26 8.72
C GLU A 68 -1.24 -5.77 7.44
N GLY A 69 -1.05 -7.05 7.16
CA GLY A 69 -1.59 -7.68 5.97
C GLY A 69 -1.71 -9.18 6.12
N VAL A 70 -2.37 -9.78 5.14
CA VAL A 70 -2.47 -11.23 5.00
C VAL A 70 -1.95 -11.59 3.61
N VAL A 71 -0.98 -12.50 3.55
CA VAL A 71 -0.55 -13.15 2.31
C VAL A 71 -1.34 -14.44 2.11
N ARG A 72 -1.76 -14.70 0.88
CA ARG A 72 -2.31 -15.96 0.41
C ARG A 72 -1.30 -16.63 -0.49
N PHE A 73 -0.83 -17.81 -0.11
CA PHE A 73 0.03 -18.67 -0.94
C PHE A 73 -0.79 -19.51 -1.90
N GLY A 74 -0.15 -20.02 -2.97
CA GLY A 74 -0.77 -20.87 -3.97
C GLY A 74 -1.52 -20.12 -5.06
N VAL A 75 -1.40 -18.81 -5.13
CA VAL A 75 -2.05 -17.98 -6.15
C VAL A 75 -1.14 -16.88 -6.64
N VAL A 76 -1.06 -16.72 -7.96
CA VAL A 76 -0.37 -15.59 -8.62
C VAL A 76 -1.41 -14.76 -9.35
N THR A 77 -1.38 -13.44 -9.18
CA THR A 77 -2.35 -12.53 -9.80
C THR A 77 -1.64 -11.41 -10.56
N SER A 78 -2.35 -10.81 -11.51
CA SER A 78 -1.85 -9.73 -12.36
C SER A 78 -1.49 -8.44 -11.59
N THR A 79 -2.08 -8.24 -10.40
CA THR A 79 -1.86 -7.05 -9.56
C THR A 79 -1.05 -7.35 -8.30
N GLN A 80 -0.65 -8.61 -8.07
CA GLN A 80 0.04 -9.09 -6.87
C GLN A 80 -0.84 -9.01 -5.58
N ASP A 81 -2.13 -8.78 -5.74
CA ASP A 81 -3.16 -8.88 -4.71
C ASP A 81 -4.38 -9.66 -5.24
N LEU A 82 -5.31 -10.06 -4.37
CA LEU A 82 -6.46 -10.89 -4.76
C LEU A 82 -7.55 -10.10 -5.51
N GLN A 83 -7.34 -8.83 -5.83
CA GLN A 83 -8.26 -8.05 -6.67
C GLN A 83 -7.92 -8.18 -8.16
N GLY A 84 -6.71 -8.62 -8.49
CA GLY A 84 -6.28 -8.87 -9.86
C GLY A 84 -6.79 -10.20 -10.41
N GLU A 85 -6.68 -10.32 -11.72
CA GLU A 85 -6.93 -11.58 -12.42
C GLU A 85 -5.97 -12.67 -11.92
N VAL A 86 -6.50 -13.87 -11.65
CA VAL A 86 -5.69 -15.03 -11.28
C VAL A 86 -4.99 -15.54 -12.53
N LEU A 87 -3.66 -15.48 -12.52
CA LEU A 87 -2.81 -15.96 -13.61
C LEU A 87 -2.45 -17.44 -13.42
N GLU A 88 -2.15 -17.83 -12.17
CA GLU A 88 -1.76 -19.20 -11.82
C GLU A 88 -2.33 -19.62 -10.45
N ARG A 89 -2.58 -20.92 -10.33
CA ARG A 89 -2.81 -21.59 -9.06
C ARG A 89 -1.83 -22.76 -8.92
N ARG A 90 -1.13 -22.81 -7.81
CA ARG A 90 -0.12 -23.84 -7.53
C ARG A 90 -0.45 -24.53 -6.19
N PRO A 91 -0.19 -25.83 -6.04
CA PRO A 91 -0.39 -26.53 -4.77
C PRO A 91 0.50 -25.93 -3.67
N VAL A 92 -0.01 -25.91 -2.44
CA VAL A 92 0.71 -25.38 -1.29
C VAL A 92 1.02 -26.52 -0.34
N SER A 93 2.31 -26.76 -0.12
CA SER A 93 2.82 -27.67 0.90
C SER A 93 3.95 -26.94 1.63
N LEU A 94 3.57 -25.99 2.48
CA LEU A 94 4.48 -25.14 3.22
C LEU A 94 4.33 -25.37 4.72
N THR A 95 5.44 -25.27 5.42
CA THR A 95 5.48 -25.18 6.88
C THR A 95 5.69 -23.74 7.32
N GLU A 96 5.28 -23.43 8.53
CA GLU A 96 5.55 -22.12 9.16
C GLU A 96 7.05 -21.79 9.18
N ALA A 97 7.91 -22.78 9.44
CA ALA A 97 9.36 -22.62 9.49
C ALA A 97 9.94 -22.18 8.14
N GLU A 98 9.47 -22.76 7.03
CA GLU A 98 9.90 -22.37 5.67
C GLU A 98 9.48 -20.93 5.36
N VAL A 99 8.24 -20.57 5.70
CA VAL A 99 7.74 -19.21 5.47
C VAL A 99 8.55 -18.18 6.27
N ARG A 100 8.85 -18.46 7.54
CA ARG A 100 9.70 -17.59 8.39
C ARG A 100 11.11 -17.43 7.82
N ALA A 101 11.73 -18.52 7.40
CA ALA A 101 13.07 -18.51 6.81
C ALA A 101 13.12 -17.70 5.50
N ALA A 102 12.13 -17.88 4.62
CA ALA A 102 12.06 -17.14 3.36
C ALA A 102 11.87 -15.62 3.58
N ALA A 103 11.00 -15.23 4.53
CA ALA A 103 10.77 -13.82 4.87
C ALA A 103 12.00 -13.16 5.49
N ALA A 104 12.80 -13.89 6.27
CA ALA A 104 14.07 -13.38 6.80
C ALA A 104 15.02 -12.93 5.67
N GLY A 105 15.02 -13.63 4.54
CA GLY A 105 15.78 -13.24 3.34
C GLY A 105 15.19 -12.06 2.54
N LEU A 106 14.02 -11.55 2.94
CA LEU A 106 13.38 -10.35 2.41
C LEU A 106 13.38 -9.20 3.44
N THR A 107 14.10 -9.36 4.55
CA THR A 107 14.27 -8.34 5.59
C THR A 107 15.61 -7.65 5.41
N GLY A 108 15.67 -6.35 5.68
CA GLY A 108 16.84 -5.51 5.39
C GLY A 108 16.74 -4.82 4.04
N ALA A 109 17.87 -4.63 3.37
CA ALA A 109 17.91 -4.01 2.04
C ALA A 109 17.45 -4.99 0.97
N VAL A 110 16.45 -4.61 0.18
CA VAL A 110 15.84 -5.45 -0.86
C VAL A 110 15.78 -4.67 -2.18
N ALA A 111 16.13 -5.33 -3.29
CA ALA A 111 15.87 -4.82 -4.62
C ALA A 111 14.48 -5.27 -5.07
N GLN A 112 13.56 -4.32 -5.25
CA GLN A 112 12.16 -4.59 -5.59
C GLN A 112 11.83 -4.06 -6.98
N VAL A 113 11.27 -4.91 -7.86
CA VAL A 113 10.71 -4.47 -9.14
C VAL A 113 9.29 -3.96 -8.90
N PRO A 114 9.02 -2.66 -9.11
CA PRO A 114 7.69 -2.12 -8.88
C PRO A 114 6.61 -2.82 -9.71
N PRO A 115 5.38 -2.99 -9.20
CA PRO A 115 4.32 -3.62 -9.97
C PRO A 115 3.86 -2.72 -11.13
N MET A 116 3.34 -3.34 -12.21
CA MET A 116 2.77 -2.58 -13.35
C MET A 116 1.60 -1.69 -12.92
N VAL A 117 0.78 -2.18 -12.01
CA VAL A 117 -0.33 -1.39 -11.45
C VAL A 117 0.20 -0.52 -10.31
N SER A 118 0.85 0.59 -10.66
CA SER A 118 1.40 1.55 -9.70
C SER A 118 1.29 2.99 -10.20
N ALA A 119 1.45 3.94 -9.28
CA ALA A 119 1.46 5.37 -9.58
C ALA A 119 2.80 5.89 -10.13
N LEU A 120 3.81 5.03 -10.23
CA LEU A 120 5.11 5.38 -10.80
C LEU A 120 5.00 5.80 -12.27
N LYS A 121 5.91 6.67 -12.69
CA LYS A 121 6.03 7.11 -14.08
C LYS A 121 7.24 6.47 -14.75
N VAL A 122 7.05 5.97 -15.96
CA VAL A 122 8.11 5.55 -16.87
C VAL A 122 7.87 6.27 -18.20
N GLY A 123 8.88 6.91 -18.74
CA GLY A 123 8.73 7.71 -19.97
C GLY A 123 7.67 8.82 -19.87
N GLY A 124 7.48 9.41 -18.66
CA GLY A 124 6.47 10.46 -18.41
C GLY A 124 5.02 9.94 -18.19
N GLN A 125 4.75 8.65 -18.44
CA GLN A 125 3.42 8.05 -18.27
C GLN A 125 3.34 7.21 -16.99
N ARG A 126 2.18 7.22 -16.33
CA ARG A 126 1.96 6.42 -15.12
C ARG A 126 1.77 4.94 -15.49
N LEU A 127 2.45 4.04 -14.79
CA LEU A 127 2.43 2.59 -15.07
C LEU A 127 1.01 2.01 -15.06
N TYR A 128 0.14 2.43 -14.14
CA TYR A 128 -1.24 1.93 -14.11
C TYR A 128 -2.05 2.27 -15.38
N ARG A 129 -1.70 3.37 -16.09
CA ARG A 129 -2.35 3.72 -17.37
C ARG A 129 -1.88 2.81 -18.50
N LEU A 130 -0.60 2.46 -18.50
CA LEU A 130 -0.02 1.50 -19.45
C LEU A 130 -0.61 0.10 -19.23
N ALA A 131 -0.68 -0.33 -17.96
CA ALA A 131 -1.28 -1.61 -17.58
C ALA A 131 -2.74 -1.75 -18.06
N ARG A 132 -3.56 -0.68 -17.92
CA ARG A 132 -4.95 -0.67 -18.43
C ARG A 132 -5.08 -0.79 -19.95
N ARG A 133 -4.01 -0.47 -20.69
CA ARG A 133 -3.95 -0.65 -22.15
C ARG A 133 -3.35 -1.99 -22.56
N GLY A 134 -3.07 -2.88 -21.57
CA GLY A 134 -2.41 -4.16 -21.81
C GLY A 134 -0.91 -4.04 -22.13
N GLU A 135 -0.33 -2.86 -21.94
CA GLU A 135 1.09 -2.62 -22.20
C GLU A 135 1.93 -3.01 -21.00
N THR A 136 2.96 -3.82 -21.24
CA THR A 136 3.98 -4.14 -20.23
C THR A 136 5.25 -3.39 -20.55
N VAL A 137 5.82 -2.73 -19.53
CA VAL A 137 7.07 -1.96 -19.67
C VAL A 137 8.10 -2.53 -18.71
N GLU A 138 9.35 -2.60 -19.17
CA GLU A 138 10.46 -2.95 -18.30
C GLU A 138 10.61 -1.92 -17.18
N ARG A 139 10.80 -2.42 -15.96
CA ARG A 139 10.92 -1.60 -14.75
C ARG A 139 12.23 -1.96 -14.06
N ALA A 140 13.07 -0.94 -13.85
CA ALA A 140 14.29 -1.12 -13.10
C ALA A 140 13.98 -1.46 -11.63
N PRO A 141 14.70 -2.40 -11.02
CA PRO A 141 14.63 -2.64 -9.59
C PRO A 141 14.96 -1.37 -8.82
N ARG A 142 14.28 -1.18 -7.69
CA ARG A 142 14.52 -0.07 -6.76
C ARG A 142 14.93 -0.62 -5.40
N ALA A 143 15.93 0.02 -4.80
CA ALA A 143 16.33 -0.30 -3.44
C ALA A 143 15.22 0.16 -2.49
N VAL A 144 14.72 -0.76 -1.68
CA VAL A 144 13.80 -0.53 -0.57
C VAL A 144 14.36 -1.17 0.69
N HIS A 145 13.83 -0.82 1.84
CA HIS A 145 14.29 -1.41 3.10
C HIS A 145 13.10 -1.94 3.90
N VAL A 146 13.16 -3.21 4.28
CA VAL A 146 12.24 -3.85 5.20
C VAL A 146 12.90 -3.83 6.57
N HIS A 147 12.47 -2.90 7.44
CA HIS A 147 13.07 -2.68 8.75
C HIS A 147 12.70 -3.78 9.75
N ALA A 148 11.49 -4.31 9.63
CA ALA A 148 10.99 -5.39 10.47
C ALA A 148 9.92 -6.18 9.71
N TRP A 149 9.89 -7.49 9.97
CA TRP A 149 8.83 -8.39 9.53
C TRP A 149 8.44 -9.29 10.70
N GLU A 150 7.23 -9.15 11.17
CA GLU A 150 6.64 -9.93 12.27
C GLU A 150 5.49 -10.77 11.73
N TRP A 151 5.45 -12.04 12.10
CA TRP A 151 4.30 -12.91 11.81
C TRP A 151 3.31 -12.87 12.98
N LEU A 152 2.05 -12.57 12.69
CA LEU A 152 0.97 -12.46 13.66
C LEU A 152 0.23 -13.77 13.83
N SER A 153 0.00 -14.49 12.73
CA SER A 153 -0.64 -15.82 12.75
C SER A 153 -0.36 -16.58 11.46
N PHE A 154 -0.50 -17.90 11.55
CA PHE A 154 -0.45 -18.83 10.42
C PHE A 154 -1.72 -19.66 10.38
N ASP A 155 -2.40 -19.64 9.25
CA ASP A 155 -3.54 -20.49 8.87
C ASP A 155 -3.33 -20.87 7.39
N LEU A 156 -2.26 -21.66 7.15
CA LEU A 156 -1.82 -21.97 5.79
C LEU A 156 -2.97 -22.55 4.95
N PRO A 157 -3.17 -22.05 3.75
CA PRO A 157 -2.24 -21.29 2.91
C PRO A 157 -2.26 -19.75 3.13
N GLU A 158 -2.75 -19.26 4.24
CA GLU A 158 -2.71 -17.85 4.59
C GLU A 158 -1.83 -17.58 5.80
N ALA A 159 -1.21 -16.41 5.85
CA ALA A 159 -0.44 -15.96 6.99
C ALA A 159 -0.57 -14.46 7.19
N ALA A 160 -0.85 -14.04 8.42
CA ALA A 160 -0.95 -12.64 8.80
C ALA A 160 0.40 -12.13 9.28
N PHE A 161 0.73 -10.91 8.86
CA PHE A 161 2.01 -10.30 9.17
C PHE A 161 1.87 -8.81 9.49
N ARG A 162 2.89 -8.28 10.17
CA ARG A 162 3.15 -6.84 10.31
C ARG A 162 4.53 -6.54 9.75
N VAL A 163 4.64 -5.47 8.95
CA VAL A 163 5.93 -5.02 8.39
C VAL A 163 6.14 -3.53 8.62
N VAL A 164 7.40 -3.17 8.85
CA VAL A 164 7.87 -1.79 8.85
C VAL A 164 8.81 -1.62 7.67
N VAL A 165 8.46 -0.72 6.74
CA VAL A 165 9.16 -0.57 5.47
C VAL A 165 9.50 0.88 5.18
N SER A 166 10.51 1.11 4.34
CA SER A 166 10.84 2.43 3.82
C SER A 166 9.74 2.98 2.90
N GLY A 167 9.70 4.29 2.73
CA GLY A 167 8.85 4.92 1.74
C GLY A 167 9.09 4.36 0.34
N GLY A 168 8.03 4.20 -0.44
CA GLY A 168 8.11 3.66 -1.80
C GLY A 168 8.12 2.14 -1.91
N THR A 169 8.13 1.40 -0.80
CA THR A 169 8.01 -0.07 -0.79
C THR A 169 6.59 -0.51 -1.15
N TYR A 170 6.47 -1.47 -2.05
CA TYR A 170 5.21 -2.13 -2.42
C TYR A 170 5.03 -3.42 -1.61
N VAL A 171 4.12 -3.41 -0.64
CA VAL A 171 3.87 -4.60 0.19
C VAL A 171 3.26 -5.74 -0.63
N ARG A 172 2.49 -5.43 -1.69
CA ARG A 172 2.01 -6.42 -2.67
C ARG A 172 3.17 -7.19 -3.32
N THR A 173 4.21 -6.49 -3.70
CA THR A 173 5.39 -7.11 -4.29
C THR A 173 6.18 -7.93 -3.27
N LEU A 174 6.25 -7.50 -2.00
CA LEU A 174 6.85 -8.34 -0.94
C LEU A 174 6.10 -9.67 -0.76
N ALA A 175 4.77 -9.66 -0.78
CA ALA A 175 3.95 -10.86 -0.69
C ALA A 175 4.13 -11.77 -1.91
N HIS A 176 4.18 -11.18 -3.10
CA HIS A 176 4.44 -11.90 -4.36
C HIS A 176 5.84 -12.53 -4.36
N ASP A 177 6.88 -11.76 -4.07
CA ASP A 177 8.27 -12.23 -4.06
C ASP A 177 8.49 -13.33 -3.00
N LEU A 178 7.83 -13.22 -1.84
CA LEU A 178 7.84 -14.27 -0.83
C LEU A 178 7.24 -15.57 -1.37
N GLY A 179 6.07 -15.50 -2.01
CA GLY A 179 5.41 -16.65 -2.60
C GLY A 179 6.22 -17.30 -3.73
N GLU A 180 6.83 -16.51 -4.59
CA GLU A 180 7.70 -17.01 -5.66
C GLU A 180 8.97 -17.67 -5.10
N ARG A 181 9.58 -17.09 -4.06
CA ARG A 181 10.75 -17.68 -3.39
C ARG A 181 10.45 -19.01 -2.73
N LEU A 182 9.23 -19.20 -2.23
CA LEU A 182 8.74 -20.44 -1.64
C LEU A 182 8.28 -21.48 -2.69
N GLY A 183 8.02 -21.05 -3.94
CA GLY A 183 7.58 -21.92 -5.04
C GLY A 183 6.09 -21.86 -5.37
N PRO A 184 5.16 -21.92 -4.40
CA PRO A 184 3.73 -21.91 -4.71
C PRO A 184 3.19 -20.60 -5.29
N GLY A 185 3.98 -19.52 -5.25
CA GLY A 185 3.49 -18.18 -5.54
C GLY A 185 2.71 -17.59 -4.36
N GLY A 186 2.42 -16.30 -4.43
CA GLY A 186 1.70 -15.59 -3.39
C GLY A 186 1.12 -14.28 -3.87
N ALA A 187 0.02 -13.87 -3.26
CA ALA A 187 -0.63 -12.59 -3.48
C ALA A 187 -1.12 -12.00 -2.15
N LEU A 188 -1.15 -10.69 -2.09
CA LEU A 188 -1.66 -9.99 -0.92
C LEU A 188 -3.19 -10.11 -0.86
N ARG A 189 -3.74 -10.68 0.22
CA ARG A 189 -5.18 -10.80 0.45
C ARG A 189 -5.78 -9.52 1.02
N SER A 190 -5.11 -8.93 2.00
CA SER A 190 -5.55 -7.71 2.66
C SER A 190 -4.35 -6.90 3.12
N LEU A 191 -4.55 -5.58 3.24
CA LEU A 191 -3.54 -4.64 3.70
C LEU A 191 -4.19 -3.51 4.48
N ARG A 192 -3.61 -3.17 5.63
CA ARG A 192 -3.99 -2.02 6.43
C ARG A 192 -2.75 -1.23 6.82
N ARG A 193 -2.70 0.05 6.48
CA ARG A 193 -1.61 0.94 6.92
C ARG A 193 -1.92 1.50 8.30
N LEU A 194 -1.08 1.18 9.28
CA LEU A 194 -1.23 1.64 10.66
C LEU A 194 -0.51 2.97 10.90
N ARG A 195 0.65 3.16 10.25
CA ARG A 195 1.50 4.34 10.41
C ARG A 195 2.08 4.79 9.07
N SER A 196 2.30 6.09 8.97
CA SER A 196 3.11 6.76 7.95
C SER A 196 3.88 7.84 8.71
N GLU A 197 5.08 7.53 9.17
CA GLU A 197 5.81 8.39 10.11
C GLU A 197 5.86 9.85 9.68
N PRO A 198 5.64 10.77 10.65
CA PRO A 198 5.44 10.53 12.08
C PRO A 198 4.00 10.19 12.50
N PHE A 199 3.05 10.01 11.57
CA PHE A 199 1.61 9.90 11.83
C PHE A 199 1.16 8.46 12.08
N GLY A 200 0.20 8.29 13.00
CA GLY A 200 -0.51 7.06 13.29
C GLY A 200 -2.02 7.20 13.05
N LEU A 201 -2.75 6.10 13.27
CA LEU A 201 -4.22 6.06 13.14
C LEU A 201 -4.95 6.78 14.28
N GLU A 202 -4.30 7.02 15.40
CA GLU A 202 -4.92 7.68 16.57
C GLU A 202 -5.47 9.05 16.17
N GLY A 203 -6.77 9.26 16.37
CA GLY A 203 -7.47 10.48 15.99
C GLY A 203 -7.63 10.68 14.48
N ALA A 204 -7.45 9.65 13.67
CA ALA A 204 -7.83 9.68 12.27
C ALA A 204 -9.36 9.63 12.13
N VAL A 205 -9.92 10.47 11.27
CA VAL A 205 -11.36 10.49 11.00
C VAL A 205 -11.73 9.40 9.99
N THR A 206 -12.87 8.78 10.19
CA THR A 206 -13.49 7.92 9.17
C THR A 206 -14.06 8.76 8.01
N LEU A 207 -14.42 8.11 6.89
CA LEU A 207 -15.10 8.84 5.80
C LEU A 207 -16.44 9.42 6.23
N ARG A 208 -17.15 8.76 7.15
CA ARG A 208 -18.42 9.25 7.69
C ARG A 208 -18.19 10.53 8.51
N GLU A 209 -17.18 10.54 9.36
CA GLU A 209 -16.81 11.73 10.15
C GLU A 209 -16.29 12.85 9.24
N LEU A 210 -15.50 12.53 8.21
CA LEU A 210 -15.08 13.51 7.20
C LEU A 210 -16.29 14.18 6.54
N ASP A 211 -17.33 13.42 6.20
CA ASP A 211 -18.55 13.95 5.62
C ASP A 211 -19.35 14.80 6.60
N ALA A 212 -19.18 14.59 7.91
CA ALA A 212 -19.85 15.34 8.97
C ALA A 212 -19.09 16.62 9.39
N LEU A 213 -17.82 16.82 8.96
CA LEU A 213 -17.06 18.03 9.30
C LEU A 213 -17.81 19.28 8.82
N ALA A 214 -17.87 20.32 9.65
CA ALA A 214 -18.38 21.61 9.22
C ALA A 214 -17.46 22.23 8.16
N PRO A 215 -17.99 22.88 7.12
CA PRO A 215 -17.17 23.71 6.25
C PRO A 215 -16.47 24.81 7.07
N ALA A 216 -15.26 25.20 6.68
CA ALA A 216 -14.65 26.41 7.23
C ALA A 216 -15.49 27.63 6.80
N GLU A 217 -15.81 28.51 7.74
CA GLU A 217 -16.36 29.84 7.47
C GLU A 217 -15.35 30.72 6.73
#